data_2743649bde8a58a20ec6ce14fefc7d91
#
_entry.id   2743649bde8a58a20ec6ce14fefc7d91
#
_cell.length_a   1.000
_cell.length_b   1.000
_cell.length_c   1.000
_cell.angle_alpha   90.00
_cell.angle_beta   90.00
_cell.angle_gamma   90.00
#
_symmetry.space_group_name_H-M   'P 1'
#
loop_
_entity.id
_entity.type
_entity.pdbx_description
1 polymer ?
#
loop_
_entity_poly.entity_id
_entity_poly.type
_entity_poly.pdbx_seq_one_letter_code
_entity_poly.pdbx_strand_id
1 'polypeptide(L)' 'ELKEIVLQKKNPWVNKKISDLDISRHSVIVLVQRKNKALIPNGNMVLREGDNVFLYTQLHLDTVSEINL' A
#
# COMPACT_ATOMS: atom_id res chain seq x y z
N GLU A 1 10.40 5.54 3.48
CA GLU A 1 9.62 5.50 4.72
C GLU A 1 8.59 4.39 4.65
N LEU A 2 8.53 3.58 5.70
CA LEU A 2 7.59 2.45 5.76
C LEU A 2 6.39 2.85 6.60
N LYS A 3 5.20 2.63 6.06
CA LYS A 3 3.94 2.93 6.76
C LYS A 3 3.12 1.68 6.89
N GLU A 4 2.42 1.57 8.00
CA GLU A 4 1.54 0.46 8.28
C GLU A 4 0.11 0.99 8.34
N ILE A 5 -0.78 0.42 7.54
CA ILE A 5 -2.16 0.87 7.44
C ILE A 5 -3.09 -0.31 7.67
N VAL A 6 -3.88 -0.24 8.74
CA VAL A 6 -4.91 -1.25 8.99
C VAL A 6 -6.18 -0.79 8.28
N LEU A 7 -6.70 -1.62 7.38
CA LEU A 7 -7.85 -1.25 6.57
C LEU A 7 -9.13 -1.35 7.40
N GLN A 8 -9.71 -0.20 7.69
CA GLN A 8 -10.99 -0.13 8.36
C GLN A 8 -12.11 -0.34 7.35
N LYS A 9 -13.30 -0.62 7.84
CA LYS A 9 -14.45 -0.93 6.98
C LYS A 9 -14.69 0.13 5.90
N LYS A 10 -14.47 1.40 6.23
CA LYS A 10 -14.75 2.50 5.30
C LYS A 10 -13.57 2.87 4.42
N ASN A 11 -12.45 2.18 4.56
CA ASN A 11 -11.28 2.49 3.75
C ASN A 11 -11.59 2.17 2.28
N PRO A 12 -11.32 3.11 1.37
CA PRO A 12 -11.65 2.90 -0.05
C PRO A 12 -10.89 1.77 -0.72
N TRP A 13 -9.82 1.28 -0.10
CA TRP A 13 -9.05 0.15 -0.65
C TRP A 13 -9.70 -1.20 -0.39
N VAL A 14 -10.68 -1.27 0.53
CA VAL A 14 -11.33 -2.52 0.86
C VAL A 14 -12.08 -3.05 -0.36
N ASN A 15 -11.89 -4.33 -0.66
CA ASN A 15 -12.51 -5.05 -1.78
C ASN A 15 -12.00 -4.59 -3.16
N LYS A 16 -10.85 -3.94 -3.20
CA LYS A 16 -10.24 -3.56 -4.48
C LYS A 16 -8.98 -4.35 -4.72
N LYS A 17 -8.69 -4.59 -6.00
CA LYS A 17 -7.42 -5.18 -6.38
C LYS A 17 -6.31 -4.16 -6.18
N ILE A 18 -5.14 -4.65 -5.83
CA ILE A 18 -3.99 -3.75 -5.65
C ILE A 18 -3.70 -2.99 -6.96
N SER A 19 -3.86 -3.66 -8.11
CA SER A 19 -3.63 -3.00 -9.40
C SER A 19 -4.58 -1.86 -9.67
N ASP A 20 -5.72 -1.81 -8.98
CA ASP A 20 -6.72 -0.77 -9.18
C ASP A 20 -6.60 0.38 -8.19
N LEU A 21 -5.63 0.32 -7.30
CA LEU A 21 -5.47 1.37 -6.29
C LEU A 21 -4.84 2.61 -6.88
N ASP A 22 -5.35 3.75 -6.43
CA ASP A 22 -4.81 5.05 -6.82
C ASP A 22 -3.77 5.47 -5.79
N ILE A 23 -2.60 4.84 -5.88
CA ILE A 23 -1.48 5.19 -4.99
C ILE A 23 -0.37 5.80 -5.81
N SER A 24 0.46 6.59 -5.12
CA SER A 24 1.58 7.24 -5.77
C SER A 24 2.50 6.20 -6.42
N ARG A 25 3.02 6.52 -7.61
CA ARG A 25 3.99 5.64 -8.27
C ARG A 25 5.28 5.52 -7.47
N HIS A 26 5.47 6.40 -6.49
CA HIS A 26 6.63 6.35 -5.61
C HIS A 26 6.37 5.55 -4.36
N SER A 27 5.24 4.88 -4.31
CA SER A 27 4.84 4.04 -3.19
C SER A 27 4.61 2.62 -3.68
N VAL A 28 4.92 1.66 -2.82
CA VAL A 28 4.71 0.26 -3.16
C VAL A 28 4.23 -0.49 -1.92
N ILE A 29 3.25 -1.36 -2.11
CA ILE A 29 2.80 -2.23 -1.04
C ILE A 29 3.77 -3.41 -0.99
N VAL A 30 4.45 -3.55 0.16
CA VAL A 30 5.50 -4.56 0.30
C VAL A 30 5.03 -5.81 1.01
N LEU A 31 3.95 -5.71 1.78
CA LEU A 31 3.44 -6.85 2.52
C LEU A 31 2.00 -6.59 2.92
N VAL A 32 1.20 -7.64 2.93
CA VAL A 32 -0.16 -7.59 3.48
C VAL A 32 -0.25 -8.67 4.55
N GLN A 33 -0.63 -8.27 5.76
CA GLN A 33 -0.85 -9.22 6.84
C GLN A 33 -2.34 -9.40 7.02
N ARG A 34 -2.80 -10.62 6.84
CA ARG A 34 -4.22 -10.96 6.97
C ARG A 34 -4.35 -12.01 8.04
N LYS A 35 -4.98 -11.64 9.15
CA LYS A 35 -5.06 -12.51 10.32
C LYS A 35 -3.63 -12.87 10.73
N ASN A 36 -3.29 -14.14 10.77
CA ASN A 36 -1.95 -14.57 11.17
C ASN A 36 -1.04 -14.90 9.98
N LYS A 37 -1.40 -14.46 8.79
CA LYS A 37 -0.65 -14.79 7.58
C LYS A 37 -0.03 -13.56 6.97
N ALA A 38 1.22 -13.71 6.53
CA ALA A 38 1.90 -12.68 5.75
C ALA A 38 1.75 -13.05 4.28
N LEU A 39 1.18 -12.15 3.50
CA LEU A 39 0.91 -12.38 2.09
C LEU A 39 1.83 -11.50 1.24
N ILE A 40 2.43 -12.10 0.22
CA ILE A 40 3.22 -11.35 -0.74
C ILE A 40 2.24 -10.69 -1.72
N PRO A 41 2.23 -9.36 -1.80
CA PRO A 41 1.24 -8.68 -2.64
C PRO A 41 1.54 -8.85 -4.13
N ASN A 42 0.47 -8.85 -4.90
CA ASN A 42 0.56 -8.76 -6.36
C ASN A 42 -0.66 -7.99 -6.85
N GLY A 43 -0.64 -7.60 -8.13
CA GLY A 43 -1.69 -6.75 -8.68
C GLY A 43 -3.09 -7.35 -8.62
N ASN A 44 -3.21 -8.67 -8.65
CA ASN A 44 -4.51 -9.33 -8.62
C ASN A 44 -5.05 -9.55 -7.23
N MET A 45 -4.26 -9.29 -6.21
CA MET A 45 -4.71 -9.48 -4.84
C MET A 45 -5.80 -8.48 -4.49
N VAL A 46 -6.89 -8.96 -3.92
CA VAL A 46 -7.98 -8.11 -3.45
C VAL A 46 -7.77 -7.86 -1.97
N LEU A 47 -7.71 -6.58 -1.59
CA LEU A 47 -7.57 -6.20 -0.19
C LEU A 47 -8.89 -6.36 0.54
N ARG A 48 -8.82 -6.67 1.81
CA ARG A 48 -9.99 -6.93 2.64
C ARG A 48 -9.99 -6.07 3.88
N GLU A 49 -11.16 -5.85 4.42
CA GLU A 49 -11.29 -5.20 5.73
C GLU A 49 -10.47 -5.96 6.76
N GLY A 50 -9.74 -5.25 7.59
CA GLY A 50 -8.92 -5.85 8.63
C GLY A 50 -7.50 -6.18 8.17
N ASP A 51 -7.23 -6.09 6.87
CA ASP A 51 -5.87 -6.30 6.38
C ASP A 51 -4.95 -5.23 6.94
N ASN A 52 -3.73 -5.63 7.27
CA ASN A 52 -2.69 -4.70 7.65
C ASN A 52 -1.73 -4.57 6.48
N VAL A 53 -1.72 -3.40 5.86
CA VAL A 53 -0.98 -3.15 4.64
C VAL A 53 0.30 -2.39 4.97
N PHE A 54 1.43 -2.93 4.55
CA PHE A 54 2.72 -2.27 4.74
C PHE A 54 3.11 -1.61 3.43
N LEU A 55 3.22 -0.29 3.48
CA LEU A 55 3.46 0.55 2.32
C LEU A 55 4.80 1.25 2.47
N TYR A 56 5.66 1.08 1.47
CA TYR A 56 6.90 1.82 1.42
C TYR A 56 6.73 3.01 0.50
N THR A 57 7.11 4.19 0.95
CA THR A 57 6.97 5.40 0.16
C THR A 57 8.24 6.23 0.21
N GLN A 58 8.56 6.88 -0.90
CA GLN A 58 9.73 7.73 -1.03
C GLN A 58 9.35 9.21 -1.08
N LEU A 59 8.26 9.56 -0.45
CA LEU A 59 7.72 10.93 -0.58
C LEU A 59 8.74 12.02 -0.38
N HIS A 60 9.52 11.93 0.68
CA HIS A 60 10.48 12.99 0.94
C HIS A 60 11.65 12.97 -0.03
N LEU A 61 12.01 11.79 -0.52
CA LEU A 61 13.06 11.68 -1.53
C LEU A 61 12.58 12.20 -2.87
N ASP A 62 11.31 11.97 -3.16
CA ASP A 62 10.72 12.45 -4.40
C ASP A 62 10.80 13.97 -4.48
N THR A 63 10.51 14.61 -3.38
CA THR A 63 10.57 16.06 -3.34
C THR A 63 11.95 16.57 -3.70
N VAL A 64 12.97 15.94 -3.15
CA VAL A 64 14.35 16.33 -3.46
C VAL A 64 14.68 16.06 -4.91
N SER A 65 14.29 14.90 -5.40
CA SER A 65 14.56 14.54 -6.80
C SER A 65 13.93 15.51 -7.76
N GLU A 66 12.70 15.89 -7.50
CA GLU A 66 12.00 16.81 -8.38
C GLU A 66 12.69 18.14 -8.43
N ILE A 67 13.22 18.60 -7.32
CA ILE A 67 13.91 19.86 -7.28
C ILE A 67 15.17 19.82 -8.12
N ASN A 68 15.83 18.70 -8.15
CA ASN A 68 17.10 18.56 -8.85
C ASN A 68 16.95 18.27 -10.33
N LEU A 69 15.77 17.97 -10.76
CA LEU A 69 15.52 17.68 -12.15
C LEU A 69 15.07 18.92 -12.90
#